data_072313510d1991bb9fed937e3c54c211
#
_entry.id   072313510d1991bb9fed937e3c54c211
#
_cell.length_a   1.000
_cell.length_b   1.000
_cell.length_c   1.000
_cell.angle_alpha   90.00
_cell.angle_beta   90.00
_cell.angle_gamma   90.00
#
_symmetry.space_group_name_H-M   'P 1'
#
loop_
_entity.id
_entity.type
_entity.pdbx_description
1 polymer ?
#
loop_
_entity_poly.entity_id
_entity_poly.type
_entity_poly.pdbx_seq_one_letter_code
_entity_poly.pdbx_strand_id
1 'polypeptide(L)'
;MDKIIFEIYDPALCCSTGVCGPSPDERLIKIRNLIDKLKSDFGEHIEIRRQIISQEPKKFLENPSVQLLIKNEGKAALPVCILNGKVVTYGRYPEEKEVYSYISSLSS
;
A
#
# COMPACT_ATOMS: atom_id res chain seq x y z
N MET A 1 -0.50 21.05 -8.78
CA MET A 1 -0.39 20.07 -7.70
C MET A 1 0.38 18.86 -8.18
N ASP A 2 1.38 18.47 -7.43
CA ASP A 2 2.18 17.32 -7.81
C ASP A 2 1.36 16.02 -7.69
N LYS A 3 1.72 15.06 -8.53
CA LYS A 3 1.04 13.77 -8.51
C LYS A 3 1.29 13.04 -7.20
N ILE A 4 0.24 12.47 -6.63
CA ILE A 4 0.33 11.66 -5.42
C ILE A 4 0.69 10.23 -5.84
N ILE A 5 1.73 9.66 -5.24
CA ILE A 5 2.13 8.28 -5.52
C ILE A 5 1.92 7.47 -4.25
N PHE A 6 0.99 6.53 -4.32
CA PHE A 6 0.67 5.62 -3.23
C PHE A 6 1.13 4.22 -3.58
N GLU A 7 2.16 3.74 -2.88
CA GLU A 7 2.75 2.44 -3.12
C GLU A 7 2.37 1.48 -2.00
N ILE A 8 1.98 0.26 -2.38
CA ILE A 8 1.63 -0.81 -1.45
C ILE A 8 2.53 -2.00 -1.75
N TYR A 9 3.28 -2.45 -0.74
CA TYR A 9 4.14 -3.62 -0.83
C TYR A 9 3.51 -4.75 -0.04
N ASP A 10 2.84 -5.65 -0.74
CA ASP A 10 2.06 -6.72 -0.13
C ASP A 10 2.88 -7.98 0.14
N PRO A 11 2.51 -8.75 1.19
CA PRO A 11 3.07 -10.08 1.37
C PRO A 11 2.55 -11.03 0.28
N ALA A 12 3.04 -12.26 0.26
CA ALA A 12 2.57 -13.25 -0.69
C ALA A 12 1.07 -13.50 -0.46
N LEU A 13 0.27 -13.25 -1.51
CA LEU A 13 -1.18 -13.38 -1.46
C LEU A 13 -1.63 -14.43 -2.49
N CYS A 14 -2.71 -15.15 -2.20
CA CYS A 14 -3.27 -16.07 -3.18
C CYS A 14 -3.96 -15.30 -4.31
N CYS A 15 -4.53 -14.12 -4.03
CA CYS A 15 -4.98 -13.18 -5.05
C CYS A 15 -5.02 -11.77 -4.46
N SER A 16 -4.88 -10.76 -5.33
CA SER A 16 -4.81 -9.36 -4.91
C SER A 16 -6.18 -8.77 -4.56
N THR A 17 -7.26 -9.44 -4.93
CA THR A 17 -8.61 -8.96 -4.65
C THR A 17 -9.12 -9.33 -3.26
N GLY A 18 -8.47 -10.29 -2.61
CA GLY A 18 -8.88 -10.75 -1.29
C GLY A 18 -10.05 -11.72 -1.29
N VAL A 19 -10.50 -12.15 -2.47
CA VAL A 19 -11.65 -13.07 -2.59
C VAL A 19 -11.23 -14.47 -2.99
N CYS A 20 -9.99 -14.83 -2.70
CA CYS A 20 -9.44 -16.14 -2.96
C CYS A 20 -9.71 -17.05 -1.76
N GLY A 21 -10.18 -18.27 -2.02
CA GLY A 21 -10.48 -19.25 -0.98
C GLY A 21 -11.91 -19.15 -0.46
N PRO A 22 -12.24 -19.94 0.57
CA PRO A 22 -13.60 -20.02 1.08
C PRO A 22 -14.07 -18.78 1.85
N SER A 23 -13.13 -18.00 2.39
CA SER A 23 -13.47 -16.78 3.13
C SER A 23 -12.65 -15.61 2.63
N PRO A 24 -13.29 -14.52 2.15
CA PRO A 24 -12.58 -13.33 1.74
C PRO A 24 -11.83 -12.71 2.92
N ASP A 25 -10.66 -12.13 2.65
CA ASP A 25 -9.92 -11.39 3.66
C ASP A 25 -10.45 -9.96 3.70
N GLU A 26 -11.09 -9.59 4.80
CA GLU A 26 -11.69 -8.26 4.97
C GLU A 26 -10.67 -7.13 4.83
N ARG A 27 -9.43 -7.37 5.25
CA ARG A 27 -8.39 -6.36 5.15
C ARG A 27 -8.06 -6.04 3.69
N LEU A 28 -8.03 -7.06 2.85
CA LEU A 28 -7.77 -6.88 1.41
C LEU A 28 -8.94 -6.20 0.72
N ILE A 29 -10.17 -6.50 1.15
CA ILE A 29 -11.36 -5.84 0.62
C ILE A 29 -11.35 -4.36 0.99
N LYS A 30 -11.03 -4.04 2.23
CA LYS A 30 -10.97 -2.65 2.69
C LYS A 30 -9.92 -1.83 1.96
N ILE A 31 -8.72 -2.39 1.74
CA ILE A 31 -7.69 -1.64 1.03
C ILE A 31 -8.06 -1.45 -0.44
N ARG A 32 -8.71 -2.43 -1.05
CA ARG A 32 -9.21 -2.29 -2.41
C ARG A 32 -10.24 -1.17 -2.51
N ASN A 33 -11.17 -1.13 -1.56
CA ASN A 33 -12.19 -0.07 -1.52
C ASN A 33 -11.55 1.30 -1.31
N LEU A 34 -10.53 1.40 -0.48
CA LEU A 34 -9.80 2.63 -0.27
C LEU A 34 -9.10 3.07 -1.56
N ILE A 35 -8.45 2.15 -2.26
CA ILE A 35 -7.81 2.45 -3.53
C ILE A 35 -8.83 2.98 -4.55
N ASP A 36 -9.99 2.32 -4.65
CA ASP A 36 -11.04 2.74 -5.57
C ASP A 36 -11.55 4.15 -5.24
N LYS A 37 -11.70 4.43 -3.94
CA LYS A 37 -12.11 5.76 -3.50
C LYS A 37 -11.07 6.83 -3.81
N LEU A 38 -9.79 6.53 -3.60
CA LEU A 38 -8.71 7.44 -3.92
C LEU A 38 -8.66 7.76 -5.42
N LYS A 39 -8.84 6.74 -6.24
CA LYS A 39 -8.90 6.94 -7.69
C LYS A 39 -10.10 7.80 -8.10
N SER A 40 -11.22 7.61 -7.43
CA SER A 40 -12.42 8.40 -7.69
C SER A 40 -12.25 9.86 -7.28
N ASP A 41 -11.63 10.09 -6.12
CA ASP A 41 -11.49 11.43 -5.56
C ASP A 41 -10.37 12.25 -6.25
N PHE A 42 -9.28 11.60 -6.61
CA PHE A 42 -8.10 12.29 -7.14
C PHE A 42 -7.87 12.06 -8.63
N GLY A 43 -8.48 11.03 -9.22
CA GLY A 43 -8.38 10.75 -10.64
C GLY A 43 -6.94 10.66 -11.15
N GLU A 44 -6.60 11.56 -12.09
CA GLU A 44 -5.27 11.59 -12.68
C GLU A 44 -4.19 12.12 -11.75
N HIS A 45 -4.58 12.70 -10.63
CA HIS A 45 -3.63 13.26 -9.67
C HIS A 45 -3.04 12.22 -8.72
N ILE A 46 -3.48 10.98 -8.81
CA ILE A 46 -2.95 9.90 -7.99
C ILE A 46 -2.52 8.72 -8.86
N GLU A 47 -1.39 8.11 -8.48
CA GLU A 47 -0.93 6.87 -9.07
C GLU A 47 -0.85 5.83 -7.98
N ILE A 48 -1.48 4.68 -8.20
CA ILE A 48 -1.46 3.57 -7.25
C ILE A 48 -0.51 2.50 -7.80
N ARG A 49 0.49 2.13 -7.01
CA ARG A 49 1.44 1.08 -7.35
C ARG A 49 1.33 -0.02 -6.31
N ARG A 50 0.94 -1.21 -6.72
CA ARG A 50 0.79 -2.35 -5.83
C ARG A 50 1.75 -3.45 -6.25
N GLN A 51 2.62 -3.86 -5.32
CA GLN A 51 3.65 -4.87 -5.55
C GLN A 51 3.41 -6.04 -4.60
N ILE A 52 3.54 -7.26 -5.11
CA ILE A 52 3.40 -8.48 -4.30
C ILE A 52 4.75 -9.18 -4.28
N ILE A 53 5.24 -9.53 -3.09
CA ILE A 53 6.59 -10.05 -2.92
C ILE A 53 6.84 -11.33 -3.71
N SER A 54 5.82 -12.18 -3.88
CA SER A 54 5.96 -13.42 -4.65
C SER A 54 6.06 -13.19 -6.16
N GLN A 55 5.58 -12.04 -6.63
CA GLN A 55 5.58 -11.71 -8.07
C GLN A 55 6.68 -10.74 -8.46
N GLU A 56 6.96 -9.78 -7.59
CA GLU A 56 7.94 -8.73 -7.87
C GLU A 56 8.91 -8.52 -6.72
N PRO A 57 9.70 -9.55 -6.36
CA PRO A 57 10.61 -9.42 -5.21
C PRO A 57 11.68 -8.34 -5.39
N LYS A 58 12.07 -8.07 -6.63
CA LYS A 58 13.09 -7.04 -6.90
C LYS A 58 12.63 -5.65 -6.50
N LYS A 59 11.33 -5.35 -6.66
CA LYS A 59 10.78 -4.05 -6.29
C LYS A 59 10.93 -3.77 -4.79
N PHE A 60 10.84 -4.82 -3.98
CA PHE A 60 11.01 -4.70 -2.54
C PHE A 60 12.47 -4.36 -2.17
N LEU A 61 13.42 -4.86 -2.94
CA LEU A 61 14.84 -4.58 -2.73
C LEU A 61 15.26 -3.21 -3.26
N GLU A 62 14.53 -2.68 -4.24
CA GLU A 62 14.83 -1.37 -4.82
C GLU A 62 14.45 -0.21 -3.91
N ASN A 63 13.53 -0.41 -2.97
CA ASN A 63 13.11 0.64 -2.06
C ASN A 63 13.84 0.50 -0.73
N PRO A 64 14.75 1.44 -0.38
CA PRO A 64 15.54 1.32 0.85
C PRO A 64 14.70 1.26 2.13
N SER A 65 13.59 1.99 2.18
CA SER A 65 12.69 1.98 3.35
C SER A 65 12.05 0.62 3.54
N VAL A 66 11.57 0.01 2.46
CA VAL A 66 10.95 -1.31 2.51
C VAL A 66 12.00 -2.36 2.87
N GLN A 67 13.17 -2.29 2.24
CA GLN A 67 14.27 -3.22 2.50
C GLN A 67 14.67 -3.21 3.98
N LEU A 68 14.80 -2.01 4.55
CA LEU A 68 15.18 -1.85 5.94
C LEU A 68 14.12 -2.44 6.89
N LEU A 69 12.85 -2.21 6.61
CA LEU A 69 11.75 -2.76 7.41
C LEU A 69 11.73 -4.28 7.36
N ILE A 70 11.92 -4.85 6.17
CA ILE A 70 11.96 -6.31 6.02
C ILE A 70 13.16 -6.90 6.76
N LYS A 71 14.30 -6.23 6.70
CA LYS A 71 15.50 -6.66 7.39
C LYS A 71 15.30 -6.69 8.91
N ASN A 72 14.63 -5.68 9.44
CA ASN A 72 14.43 -5.54 10.89
C ASN A 72 13.26 -6.37 11.42
N GLU A 73 12.15 -6.43 10.68
CA GLU A 73 10.91 -7.02 11.14
C GLU A 73 10.53 -8.31 10.40
N GLY A 74 11.25 -8.64 9.33
CA GLY A 74 10.93 -9.80 8.52
C GLY A 74 9.58 -9.67 7.84
N LYS A 75 8.88 -10.78 7.69
CA LYS A 75 7.56 -10.80 7.03
C LYS A 75 6.51 -10.00 7.80
N ALA A 76 6.72 -9.75 9.09
CA ALA A 76 5.81 -8.95 9.89
C ALA A 76 5.77 -7.49 9.46
N ALA A 77 6.76 -7.02 8.69
CA ALA A 77 6.75 -5.68 8.14
C ALA A 77 5.73 -5.47 7.05
N LEU A 78 5.30 -6.55 6.39
CA LEU A 78 4.38 -6.45 5.26
C LEU A 78 2.92 -6.53 5.73
N PRO A 79 1.99 -5.79 5.12
CA PRO A 79 2.22 -4.87 4.01
C PRO A 79 2.85 -3.55 4.45
N VAL A 80 3.66 -2.96 3.56
CA VAL A 80 4.20 -1.61 3.75
C VAL A 80 3.47 -0.67 2.81
N CYS A 81 2.95 0.42 3.32
CA CYS A 81 2.25 1.43 2.53
C CYS A 81 3.02 2.74 2.57
N ILE A 82 3.34 3.26 1.40
CA ILE A 82 4.18 4.44 1.23
C ILE A 82 3.42 5.47 0.40
N LEU A 83 3.47 6.72 0.86
CA LEU A 83 2.82 7.82 0.16
C LEU A 83 3.88 8.90 -0.08
N ASN A 84 4.14 9.16 -1.37
CA ASN A 84 5.17 10.10 -1.82
C ASN A 84 6.53 9.87 -1.13
N GLY A 85 6.92 8.59 -1.04
CA GLY A 85 8.22 8.21 -0.47
C GLY A 85 8.27 8.09 1.04
N LYS A 86 7.16 8.38 1.74
CA LYS A 86 7.09 8.28 3.19
C LYS A 86 6.24 7.08 3.60
N VAL A 87 6.75 6.29 4.53
CA VAL A 87 6.01 5.14 5.06
C VAL A 87 4.85 5.65 5.90
N VAL A 88 3.62 5.32 5.49
CA VAL A 88 2.41 5.64 6.22
C VAL A 88 2.15 4.60 7.31
N THR A 89 2.15 3.33 6.91
CA THR A 89 1.99 2.19 7.81
C THR A 89 2.84 1.03 7.35
N TYR A 90 3.16 0.14 8.29
CA TYR A 90 3.77 -1.14 7.95
C TYR A 90 3.22 -2.22 8.90
N GLY A 91 3.20 -3.45 8.42
CA GLY A 91 2.60 -4.56 9.16
C GLY A 91 1.07 -4.58 9.13
N ARG A 92 0.46 -3.56 8.53
CA ARG A 92 -0.99 -3.44 8.35
C ARG A 92 -1.30 -2.45 7.25
N TYR A 93 -2.51 -2.53 6.72
CA TYR A 93 -2.97 -1.52 5.77
C TYR A 93 -3.46 -0.27 6.53
N PRO A 94 -3.31 0.92 5.94
CA PRO A 94 -3.77 2.15 6.58
C PRO A 94 -5.29 2.26 6.51
N GLU A 95 -5.86 3.00 7.46
CA GLU A 95 -7.26 3.35 7.39
C GLU A 95 -7.46 4.54 6.46
N GLU A 96 -8.68 4.69 5.97
CA GLU A 96 -9.03 5.78 5.06
C GLU A 96 -8.65 7.15 5.63
N LYS A 97 -9.00 7.41 6.87
CA LYS A 97 -8.69 8.68 7.52
C LYS A 97 -7.18 8.95 7.64
N GLU A 98 -6.40 7.90 7.81
CA GLU A 98 -4.94 8.03 7.88
C GLU A 98 -4.36 8.51 6.55
N VAL A 99 -4.81 7.90 5.45
CA VAL A 99 -4.34 8.24 4.11
C VAL A 99 -4.77 9.66 3.75
N TYR A 100 -6.04 10.01 3.96
CA TYR A 100 -6.55 11.35 3.66
C TYR A 100 -5.86 12.43 4.50
N SER A 101 -5.55 12.13 5.76
CA SER A 101 -4.80 13.05 6.61
C SER A 101 -3.40 13.31 6.05
N TYR A 102 -2.73 12.27 5.58
CA TYR A 102 -1.42 12.39 4.95
C TYR A 102 -1.47 13.24 3.69
N ILE A 103 -2.47 12.99 2.85
CA ILE A 103 -2.64 13.74 1.61
C ILE A 103 -2.91 15.21 1.91
N SER A 104 -3.73 15.50 2.91
CA SER A 104 -4.00 16.88 3.33
C SER A 104 -2.72 17.59 3.78
N SER A 105 -1.83 16.90 4.48
CA SER A 105 -0.60 17.50 4.92
C SER A 105 0.37 17.78 3.76
N LEU A 106 0.26 17.04 2.65
CA LEU A 106 1.09 17.25 1.47
C LEU A 106 0.70 18.52 0.72
N SER A 107 -0.56 18.91 0.81
CA SER A 107 -1.05 20.07 0.07
C SER A 107 -0.95 21.39 0.84
N SER A 108 -0.44 21.34 2.05
CA SER A 108 -0.27 22.52 2.88
C SER A 108 1.12 23.14 2.78
#